data_8c92b8637121047350c451c7ca3b746e
#
_entry.id   8c92b8637121047350c451c7ca3b746e
#
_cell.length_a   1.000
_cell.length_b   1.000
_cell.length_c   1.000
_cell.angle_alpha   90.00
_cell.angle_beta   90.00
_cell.angle_gamma   90.00
#
_symmetry.space_group_name_H-M   'P 1'
#
loop_
_entity.id
_entity.type
_entity.pdbx_description
1 polymer ?
#
loop_
_entity_poly.entity_id
_entity_poly.type
_entity_poly.pdbx_seq_one_letter_code
_entity_poly.pdbx_strand_id
1 'polypeptide(L)'
;ARGPALNTLTLAQLGQFDVGRINPSSQYARDFAEQQAVDGERIPTLAALLEHVKRMKADHVRFNIELKRNPTRPLESTEPEAFVRAVLDVIHAHGVARRTTLQSFDWGVQRASQRLAPDMALSFLTAQLPSFNTLVTGEWTAGLRLAEHRDAPAMVAAAGGKIWSPHHSDLSQALLQRARQEGLRVIPWTVNE
;
A
#
# COMPACT_ATOMS: atom_id res chain seq x y z
N ALA A 1 24.58 3.03 -3.72
CA ALA A 1 24.42 3.13 -2.28
C ALA A 1 22.95 3.36 -1.98
N ARG A 2 22.36 2.68 -0.99
CA ARG A 2 21.01 2.99 -0.48
C ARG A 2 21.09 4.29 0.31
N GLY A 3 20.09 5.14 0.17
CA GLY A 3 19.91 6.32 1.02
C GLY A 3 19.52 5.93 2.46
N PRO A 4 19.38 6.92 3.36
CA PRO A 4 18.89 6.69 4.72
C PRO A 4 17.47 6.16 4.71
N ALA A 5 17.08 5.38 5.72
CA ALA A 5 15.70 4.95 5.90
C ALA A 5 14.80 6.16 6.24
N LEU A 6 13.60 6.22 5.67
CA LEU A 6 12.71 7.37 5.82
C LEU A 6 12.35 7.66 7.29
N ASN A 7 12.20 6.61 8.10
CA ASN A 7 11.88 6.75 9.53
C ASN A 7 13.03 7.30 10.39
N THR A 8 14.22 7.46 9.82
CA THR A 8 15.38 8.10 10.50
C THR A 8 15.50 9.59 10.20
N LEU A 9 14.64 10.12 9.33
CA LEU A 9 14.67 11.51 8.89
C LEU A 9 13.49 12.29 9.48
N THR A 10 13.76 13.53 9.84
CA THR A 10 12.70 14.49 10.19
C THR A 10 11.95 14.94 8.93
N LEU A 11 10.73 15.46 9.10
CA LEU A 11 9.96 16.04 8.00
C LEU A 11 10.73 17.17 7.29
N ALA A 12 11.45 17.99 8.04
CA ALA A 12 12.29 19.07 7.47
C ALA A 12 13.42 18.51 6.59
N GLN A 13 14.06 17.40 7.00
CA GLN A 13 15.07 16.72 6.18
C GLN A 13 14.46 16.07 4.93
N LEU A 14 13.28 15.44 5.06
CA LEU A 14 12.54 14.89 3.91
C LEU A 14 12.16 15.97 2.90
N GLY A 15 11.78 17.16 3.38
CA GLY A 15 11.48 18.32 2.55
C GLY A 15 12.67 18.91 1.77
N GLN A 16 13.90 18.45 2.01
CA GLN A 16 15.07 18.87 1.24
C GLN A 16 15.26 18.05 -0.05
N PHE A 17 14.66 16.85 -0.14
CA PHE A 17 14.80 16.03 -1.34
C PHE A 17 13.93 16.59 -2.48
N ASP A 18 14.58 16.82 -3.62
CA ASP A 18 13.89 17.10 -4.88
C ASP A 18 13.45 15.78 -5.51
N VAL A 19 12.16 15.62 -5.70
CA VAL A 19 11.56 14.41 -6.29
C VAL A 19 10.96 14.68 -7.69
N GLY A 20 11.10 15.89 -8.20
CA GLY A 20 10.53 16.30 -9.47
C GLY A 20 11.34 15.89 -10.70
N ARG A 21 12.53 15.29 -10.51
CA ARG A 21 13.39 14.85 -11.61
C ARG A 21 13.83 13.40 -11.43
N ILE A 22 13.53 12.54 -12.40
CA ILE A 22 14.04 11.17 -12.44
C ILE A 22 15.58 11.21 -12.65
N ASN A 23 16.31 10.36 -11.93
CA ASN A 23 17.73 10.16 -12.22
C ASN A 23 17.90 9.59 -13.63
N PRO A 24 18.52 10.33 -14.58
CA PRO A 24 18.56 9.95 -15.98
C PRO A 24 19.37 8.66 -16.26
N SER A 25 20.25 8.26 -15.33
CA SER A 25 21.01 7.01 -15.47
C SER A 25 20.24 5.76 -14.95
N SER A 26 19.07 5.95 -14.37
CA SER A 26 18.27 4.83 -13.82
C SER A 26 17.50 4.07 -14.89
N GLN A 27 17.17 2.79 -14.61
CA GLN A 27 16.22 2.05 -15.44
C GLN A 27 14.86 2.75 -15.44
N TYR A 28 14.46 3.33 -14.34
CA TYR A 28 13.20 4.05 -14.19
C TYR A 28 13.05 5.21 -15.19
N ALA A 29 14.15 5.94 -15.49
CA ALA A 29 14.12 6.98 -16.50
C ALA A 29 13.90 6.44 -17.92
N ARG A 30 14.36 5.21 -18.21
CA ARG A 30 14.11 4.55 -19.50
C ARG A 30 12.66 4.08 -19.62
N ASP A 31 12.10 3.57 -18.53
CA ASP A 31 10.73 3.07 -18.50
C ASP A 31 9.69 4.22 -18.55
N PHE A 32 10.07 5.42 -18.12
CA PHE A 32 9.23 6.62 -18.09
C PHE A 32 9.87 7.79 -18.84
N ALA A 33 10.26 7.55 -20.09
CA ALA A 33 10.96 8.53 -20.93
C ALA A 33 10.16 9.82 -21.19
N GLU A 34 8.82 9.75 -21.12
CA GLU A 34 7.91 10.88 -21.32
C GLU A 34 7.74 11.76 -20.07
N GLN A 35 8.34 11.39 -18.92
CA GLN A 35 8.20 12.17 -17.70
C GLN A 35 8.88 13.53 -17.85
N GLN A 36 8.11 14.58 -17.64
CA GLN A 36 8.62 15.95 -17.63
C GLN A 36 9.19 16.29 -16.26
N ALA A 37 10.42 16.78 -16.21
CA ALA A 37 11.05 17.19 -14.97
C ALA A 37 10.48 18.53 -14.49
N VAL A 38 10.15 18.58 -13.19
CA VAL A 38 9.73 19.80 -12.49
C VAL A 38 10.66 19.98 -11.29
N ASP A 39 11.74 20.73 -11.46
CA ASP A 39 12.73 20.95 -10.39
C ASP A 39 12.10 21.72 -9.23
N GLY A 40 12.50 21.36 -8.03
CA GLY A 40 11.99 21.98 -6.80
C GLY A 40 10.80 21.23 -6.17
N GLU A 41 10.24 20.23 -6.82
CA GLU A 41 9.15 19.43 -6.24
C GLU A 41 9.61 18.66 -5.00
N ARG A 42 8.76 18.62 -3.99
CA ARG A 42 9.04 18.00 -2.68
C ARG A 42 8.09 16.85 -2.41
N ILE A 43 8.53 15.92 -1.56
CA ILE A 43 7.67 14.82 -1.08
C ILE A 43 6.48 15.45 -0.32
N PRO A 44 5.24 15.31 -0.80
CA PRO A 44 4.09 15.86 -0.09
C PRO A 44 3.77 15.04 1.15
N THR A 45 3.21 15.68 2.18
CA THR A 45 2.57 14.96 3.29
C THR A 45 1.21 14.44 2.87
N LEU A 46 0.71 13.39 3.55
CA LEU A 46 -0.66 12.91 3.34
C LEU A 46 -1.67 14.04 3.62
N ALA A 47 -1.47 14.83 4.66
CA ALA A 47 -2.32 15.97 4.98
C ALA A 47 -2.37 16.98 3.83
N ALA A 48 -1.21 17.36 3.28
CA ALA A 48 -1.14 18.31 2.16
C ALA A 48 -1.90 17.80 0.92
N LEU A 49 -1.81 16.49 0.62
CA LEU A 49 -2.57 15.88 -0.46
C LEU A 49 -4.09 15.96 -0.21
N LEU A 50 -4.54 15.60 0.99
CA LEU A 50 -5.96 15.64 1.34
C LEU A 50 -6.53 17.08 1.31
N GLU A 51 -5.75 18.05 1.79
CA GLU A 51 -6.10 19.48 1.69
C GLU A 51 -6.18 19.93 0.23
N HIS A 52 -5.25 19.49 -0.62
CA HIS A 52 -5.29 19.82 -2.05
C HIS A 52 -6.58 19.31 -2.69
N VAL A 53 -6.95 18.05 -2.48
CA VAL A 53 -8.20 17.46 -2.99
C VAL A 53 -9.42 18.23 -2.49
N LYS A 54 -9.42 18.66 -1.22
CA LYS A 54 -10.48 19.49 -0.64
C LYS A 54 -10.57 20.86 -1.33
N ARG A 55 -9.44 21.53 -1.56
CA ARG A 55 -9.41 22.82 -2.30
C ARG A 55 -9.94 22.67 -3.72
N MET A 56 -9.70 21.54 -4.37
CA MET A 56 -10.24 21.23 -5.69
C MET A 56 -11.74 20.91 -5.68
N LYS A 57 -12.40 20.88 -4.51
CA LYS A 57 -13.80 20.48 -4.33
C LYS A 57 -14.11 19.11 -4.94
N ALA A 58 -13.14 18.19 -4.91
CA ALA A 58 -13.22 16.87 -5.50
C ALA A 58 -13.78 15.85 -4.50
N ASP A 59 -14.97 16.07 -3.99
CA ASP A 59 -15.61 15.25 -2.94
C ASP A 59 -15.96 13.83 -3.41
N HIS A 60 -16.06 13.62 -4.73
CA HIS A 60 -16.28 12.32 -5.35
C HIS A 60 -15.03 11.42 -5.36
N VAL A 61 -13.84 11.97 -5.15
CA VAL A 61 -12.57 11.21 -5.15
C VAL A 61 -12.53 10.28 -3.94
N ARG A 62 -12.18 9.02 -4.19
CA ARG A 62 -11.89 8.01 -3.17
C ARG A 62 -10.39 7.80 -3.08
N PHE A 63 -9.93 7.47 -1.89
CA PHE A 63 -8.51 7.26 -1.62
C PHE A 63 -8.22 5.76 -1.43
N ASN A 64 -7.17 5.29 -2.07
CA ASN A 64 -6.55 4.00 -1.78
C ASN A 64 -5.13 4.25 -1.27
N ILE A 65 -4.96 4.24 0.05
CA ILE A 65 -3.72 4.64 0.71
C ILE A 65 -2.93 3.40 1.06
N GLU A 66 -1.74 3.27 0.47
CA GLU A 66 -0.83 2.18 0.80
C GLU A 66 0.04 2.55 2.00
N LEU A 67 -0.03 1.74 3.05
CA LEU A 67 0.90 1.78 4.17
C LEU A 67 2.09 0.87 3.82
N LYS A 68 3.13 1.47 3.25
CA LYS A 68 4.29 0.75 2.75
C LYS A 68 5.30 0.47 3.86
N ARG A 69 5.33 -0.77 4.31
CA ARG A 69 6.25 -1.29 5.32
C ARG A 69 6.90 -2.56 4.81
N ASN A 70 8.17 -2.77 5.15
CA ASN A 70 8.85 -4.02 4.88
C ASN A 70 9.04 -4.81 6.18
N PRO A 71 8.26 -5.88 6.44
CA PRO A 71 8.35 -6.66 7.67
C PRO A 71 9.68 -7.44 7.80
N THR A 72 10.38 -7.70 6.68
CA THR A 72 11.70 -8.35 6.71
C THR A 72 12.83 -7.40 7.12
N ARG A 73 12.52 -6.11 7.28
CA ARG A 73 13.43 -5.05 7.69
C ARG A 73 12.77 -4.12 8.71
N PRO A 74 12.43 -4.63 9.89
CA PRO A 74 11.62 -3.90 10.86
C PRO A 74 12.24 -2.57 11.30
N LEU A 75 13.57 -2.45 11.28
CA LEU A 75 14.26 -1.21 11.67
C LEU A 75 14.19 -0.09 10.61
N GLU A 76 13.81 -0.41 9.37
CA GLU A 76 13.69 0.58 8.28
C GLU A 76 12.30 1.24 8.23
N SER A 77 11.39 0.88 9.12
CA SER A 77 10.02 1.43 9.15
C SER A 77 9.43 1.44 10.57
N THR A 78 8.42 2.26 10.76
CA THR A 78 7.69 2.37 12.03
C THR A 78 6.93 1.07 12.34
N GLU A 79 6.77 0.76 13.61
CA GLU A 79 5.95 -0.37 14.05
C GLU A 79 4.51 -0.28 13.51
N PRO A 80 3.87 -1.41 13.15
CA PRO A 80 2.59 -1.42 12.46
C PRO A 80 1.51 -0.59 13.16
N GLU A 81 1.36 -0.74 14.47
CA GLU A 81 0.30 -0.05 15.20
C GLU A 81 0.53 1.47 15.26
N ALA A 82 1.75 1.91 15.53
CA ALA A 82 2.11 3.33 15.54
C ALA A 82 1.94 3.96 14.14
N PHE A 83 2.31 3.22 13.09
CA PHE A 83 2.14 3.67 11.71
C PHE A 83 0.66 3.84 11.35
N VAL A 84 -0.17 2.84 11.67
CA VAL A 84 -1.62 2.89 11.42
C VAL A 84 -2.26 4.05 12.18
N ARG A 85 -1.94 4.25 13.46
CA ARG A 85 -2.46 5.39 14.26
C ARG A 85 -2.15 6.72 13.58
N ALA A 86 -0.90 6.95 13.22
CA ALA A 86 -0.50 8.20 12.56
C ALA A 86 -1.26 8.46 11.27
N VAL A 87 -1.53 7.43 10.46
CA VAL A 87 -2.31 7.56 9.22
C VAL A 87 -3.79 7.80 9.51
N LEU A 88 -4.38 7.08 10.48
CA LEU A 88 -5.77 7.26 10.88
C LEU A 88 -6.03 8.66 11.44
N ASP A 89 -5.12 9.21 12.24
CA ASP A 89 -5.23 10.57 12.77
C ASP A 89 -5.37 11.60 11.64
N VAL A 90 -4.56 11.48 10.60
CA VAL A 90 -4.65 12.37 9.42
C VAL A 90 -5.96 12.16 8.66
N ILE A 91 -6.38 10.90 8.43
CA ILE A 91 -7.63 10.56 7.73
C ILE A 91 -8.85 11.13 8.48
N HIS A 92 -8.88 10.98 9.80
CA HIS A 92 -9.97 11.47 10.63
C HIS A 92 -9.99 13.00 10.70
N ALA A 93 -8.83 13.65 10.88
CA ALA A 93 -8.72 15.11 10.89
C ALA A 93 -9.24 15.76 9.61
N HIS A 94 -9.12 15.05 8.46
CA HIS A 94 -9.62 15.55 7.16
C HIS A 94 -11.02 15.03 6.80
N GLY A 95 -11.66 14.21 7.65
CA GLY A 95 -13.02 13.71 7.45
C GLY A 95 -13.19 12.78 6.25
N VAL A 96 -12.12 12.08 5.82
CA VAL A 96 -12.14 11.26 4.58
C VAL A 96 -12.26 9.76 4.83
N ALA A 97 -12.47 9.32 6.07
CA ALA A 97 -12.49 7.91 6.46
C ALA A 97 -13.45 7.05 5.60
N ARG A 98 -14.68 7.54 5.36
CA ARG A 98 -15.71 6.81 4.59
C ARG A 98 -15.37 6.62 3.11
N ARG A 99 -14.44 7.38 2.57
CA ARG A 99 -13.99 7.30 1.18
C ARG A 99 -12.55 6.82 1.04
N THR A 100 -11.98 6.26 2.12
CA THR A 100 -10.61 5.74 2.15
C THR A 100 -10.62 4.22 2.27
N THR A 101 -9.73 3.59 1.51
CA THR A 101 -9.30 2.20 1.66
C THR A 101 -7.84 2.21 2.07
N LEU A 102 -7.45 1.44 3.08
CA LEU A 102 -6.06 1.21 3.41
C LEU A 102 -5.59 -0.09 2.76
N GLN A 103 -4.43 -0.06 2.12
CA GLN A 103 -3.83 -1.27 1.56
C GLN A 103 -2.40 -1.45 2.06
N SER A 104 -1.96 -2.70 2.16
CA SER A 104 -0.59 -3.02 2.50
C SER A 104 -0.21 -4.44 2.06
N PHE A 105 1.08 -4.62 1.72
CA PHE A 105 1.71 -5.93 1.61
C PHE A 105 2.01 -6.53 2.98
N ASP A 106 2.29 -5.69 3.99
CA ASP A 106 2.47 -6.15 5.37
C ASP A 106 1.11 -6.35 6.03
N TRP A 107 0.70 -7.61 6.17
CA TRP A 107 -0.57 -7.95 6.83
C TRP A 107 -0.55 -7.72 8.35
N GLY A 108 0.63 -7.50 8.93
CA GLY A 108 0.74 -6.98 10.29
C GLY A 108 0.13 -5.58 10.41
N VAL A 109 0.31 -4.73 9.39
CA VAL A 109 -0.36 -3.42 9.26
C VAL A 109 -1.87 -3.60 9.11
N GLN A 110 -2.33 -4.56 8.29
CA GLN A 110 -3.76 -4.83 8.13
C GLN A 110 -4.42 -5.32 9.43
N ARG A 111 -3.74 -6.21 10.17
CA ARG A 111 -4.21 -6.65 11.50
C ARG A 111 -4.30 -5.50 12.51
N ALA A 112 -3.33 -4.59 12.50
CA ALA A 112 -3.39 -3.37 13.32
C ALA A 112 -4.57 -2.49 12.89
N SER A 113 -4.78 -2.31 11.58
CA SER A 113 -5.91 -1.54 11.03
C SER A 113 -7.26 -2.14 11.41
N GLN A 114 -7.42 -3.48 11.37
CA GLN A 114 -8.64 -4.17 11.80
C GLN A 114 -8.97 -3.90 13.28
N ARG A 115 -7.94 -3.83 14.15
CA ARG A 115 -8.17 -3.54 15.58
C ARG A 115 -8.48 -2.07 15.85
N LEU A 116 -7.79 -1.15 15.16
CA LEU A 116 -7.87 0.29 15.43
C LEU A 116 -9.02 0.99 14.69
N ALA A 117 -9.44 0.45 13.55
CA ALA A 117 -10.49 1.01 12.71
C ALA A 117 -11.28 -0.13 12.03
N PRO A 118 -12.12 -0.88 12.78
CA PRO A 118 -12.82 -2.06 12.28
C PRO A 118 -13.75 -1.78 11.10
N ASP A 119 -14.23 -0.55 10.96
CA ASP A 119 -15.11 -0.12 9.87
C ASP A 119 -14.35 0.36 8.62
N MET A 120 -13.02 0.43 8.69
CA MET A 120 -12.18 0.88 7.57
C MET A 120 -12.13 -0.20 6.49
N ALA A 121 -12.29 0.20 5.23
CA ALA A 121 -12.07 -0.69 4.11
C ALA A 121 -10.59 -1.06 4.00
N LEU A 122 -10.25 -2.36 4.02
CA LEU A 122 -8.89 -2.86 3.98
C LEU A 122 -8.66 -3.74 2.76
N SER A 123 -7.59 -3.47 2.03
CA SER A 123 -7.17 -4.21 0.83
C SER A 123 -5.86 -4.93 1.08
N PHE A 124 -5.87 -6.24 0.94
CA PHE A 124 -4.73 -7.13 1.18
C PHE A 124 -3.94 -7.30 -0.13
N LEU A 125 -2.77 -6.67 -0.20
CA LEU A 125 -1.87 -6.79 -1.33
C LEU A 125 -1.14 -8.14 -1.30
N THR A 126 -1.03 -8.77 -2.48
CA THR A 126 -0.25 -10.00 -2.67
C THR A 126 0.56 -9.94 -3.95
N ALA A 127 1.71 -10.61 -3.94
CA ALA A 127 2.56 -10.84 -5.10
C ALA A 127 3.13 -12.25 -5.05
N GLN A 128 3.13 -12.94 -6.20
CA GLN A 128 3.75 -14.26 -6.40
C GLN A 128 4.76 -14.21 -7.55
N LEU A 129 5.51 -13.10 -7.64
CA LEU A 129 6.53 -12.90 -8.65
C LEU A 129 7.82 -13.67 -8.26
N PRO A 130 8.64 -14.12 -9.20
CA PRO A 130 9.89 -14.83 -8.91
C PRO A 130 10.85 -14.06 -8.00
N SER A 131 10.90 -12.73 -8.13
CA SER A 131 11.75 -11.85 -7.32
C SER A 131 11.05 -11.28 -6.08
N PHE A 132 9.73 -11.43 -5.96
CA PHE A 132 8.94 -10.87 -4.86
C PHE A 132 7.68 -11.71 -4.63
N ASN A 133 7.78 -12.67 -3.70
CA ASN A 133 6.64 -13.49 -3.31
C ASN A 133 6.33 -13.27 -1.83
N THR A 134 5.15 -12.72 -1.57
CA THR A 134 4.72 -12.32 -0.22
C THR A 134 4.00 -13.43 0.55
N LEU A 135 3.68 -14.57 -0.09
CA LEU A 135 2.78 -15.57 0.48
C LEU A 135 3.49 -16.81 1.04
N VAL A 136 4.81 -16.92 0.85
CA VAL A 136 5.55 -18.16 1.15
C VAL A 136 6.02 -18.25 2.59
N THR A 137 6.70 -17.21 3.08
CA THR A 137 7.45 -17.27 4.35
C THR A 137 6.63 -16.96 5.59
N GLY A 138 5.48 -16.31 5.43
CA GLY A 138 4.67 -15.80 6.53
C GLY A 138 5.09 -14.43 7.06
N GLU A 139 6.26 -13.91 6.68
CA GLU A 139 6.75 -12.61 7.16
C GLU A 139 5.82 -11.46 6.73
N TRP A 140 5.41 -11.45 5.47
CA TRP A 140 4.52 -10.43 4.91
C TRP A 140 3.06 -10.59 5.35
N THR A 141 2.67 -11.80 5.70
CA THR A 141 1.27 -12.21 5.91
C THR A 141 0.91 -12.41 7.37
N ALA A 142 1.69 -11.81 8.28
CA ALA A 142 1.50 -11.90 9.72
C ALA A 142 1.45 -13.35 10.24
N GLY A 143 2.29 -14.21 9.67
CA GLY A 143 2.44 -15.62 10.07
C GLY A 143 1.67 -16.62 9.19
N LEU A 144 0.69 -16.19 8.41
CA LEU A 144 -0.01 -17.10 7.50
C LEU A 144 0.90 -17.51 6.33
N ARG A 145 0.74 -18.75 5.83
CA ARG A 145 1.50 -19.29 4.71
C ARG A 145 0.58 -19.87 3.66
N LEU A 146 0.86 -19.63 2.39
CA LEU A 146 0.01 -20.14 1.30
C LEU A 146 -0.11 -21.67 1.33
N ALA A 147 0.95 -22.39 1.72
CA ALA A 147 0.95 -23.86 1.83
C ALA A 147 -0.07 -24.41 2.84
N GLU A 148 -0.56 -23.58 3.76
CA GLU A 148 -1.57 -23.93 4.77
C GLU A 148 -2.99 -23.58 4.31
N HIS A 149 -3.13 -22.97 3.12
CA HIS A 149 -4.38 -22.55 2.55
C HIS A 149 -4.54 -23.12 1.14
N ARG A 150 -5.78 -23.24 0.69
CA ARG A 150 -6.10 -23.75 -0.63
C ARG A 150 -5.54 -22.86 -1.76
N ASP A 151 -5.61 -21.55 -1.59
CA ASP A 151 -5.19 -20.53 -2.56
C ASP A 151 -5.10 -19.15 -1.89
N ALA A 152 -4.61 -18.16 -2.62
CA ALA A 152 -4.46 -16.80 -2.10
C ALA A 152 -5.79 -16.15 -1.68
N PRO A 153 -6.91 -16.25 -2.43
CA PRO A 153 -8.22 -15.79 -1.96
C PRO A 153 -8.64 -16.38 -0.61
N ALA A 154 -8.52 -17.70 -0.43
CA ALA A 154 -8.87 -18.36 0.84
C ALA A 154 -7.98 -17.86 1.99
N MET A 155 -6.70 -17.62 1.73
CA MET A 155 -5.77 -17.07 2.70
C MET A 155 -6.12 -15.63 3.11
N VAL A 156 -6.51 -14.77 2.15
CA VAL A 156 -7.00 -13.41 2.43
C VAL A 156 -8.28 -13.44 3.24
N ALA A 157 -9.22 -14.33 2.91
CA ALA A 157 -10.46 -14.50 3.67
C ALA A 157 -10.17 -14.96 5.10
N ALA A 158 -9.25 -15.92 5.30
CA ALA A 158 -8.80 -16.39 6.61
C ALA A 158 -8.15 -15.28 7.45
N ALA A 159 -7.48 -14.30 6.81
CA ALA A 159 -6.97 -13.09 7.45
C ALA A 159 -8.07 -12.07 7.80
N GLY A 160 -9.35 -12.37 7.53
CA GLY A 160 -10.46 -11.43 7.71
C GLY A 160 -10.55 -10.35 6.63
N GLY A 161 -9.83 -10.50 5.52
CA GLY A 161 -9.87 -9.59 4.39
C GLY A 161 -11.23 -9.57 3.69
N LYS A 162 -11.55 -8.42 3.08
CA LYS A 162 -12.74 -8.23 2.22
C LYS A 162 -12.36 -7.78 0.82
N ILE A 163 -11.13 -7.31 0.65
CA ILE A 163 -10.59 -6.89 -0.64
C ILE A 163 -9.23 -7.60 -0.83
N TRP A 164 -9.13 -8.36 -1.90
CA TRP A 164 -7.87 -8.96 -2.35
C TRP A 164 -7.29 -8.13 -3.50
N SER A 165 -6.04 -7.73 -3.37
CA SER A 165 -5.33 -6.92 -4.37
C SER A 165 -4.07 -7.64 -4.84
N PRO A 166 -4.20 -8.57 -5.79
CA PRO A 166 -3.08 -9.31 -6.36
C PRO A 166 -2.33 -8.51 -7.42
N HIS A 167 -1.07 -8.89 -7.69
CA HIS A 167 -0.43 -8.53 -8.94
C HIS A 167 -1.26 -9.09 -10.12
N HIS A 168 -1.42 -8.34 -11.19
CA HIS A 168 -2.30 -8.73 -12.32
C HIS A 168 -1.92 -10.07 -12.93
N SER A 169 -0.61 -10.40 -13.02
CA SER A 169 -0.14 -11.67 -13.56
C SER A 169 -0.45 -12.89 -12.68
N ASP A 170 -0.81 -12.67 -11.41
CA ASP A 170 -1.19 -13.74 -10.49
C ASP A 170 -2.67 -14.13 -10.63
N LEU A 171 -3.44 -13.38 -11.44
CA LEU A 171 -4.86 -13.63 -11.65
C LEU A 171 -5.10 -14.73 -12.69
N SER A 172 -6.07 -15.58 -12.36
CA SER A 172 -6.69 -16.52 -13.30
C SER A 172 -8.20 -16.49 -13.13
N GLN A 173 -8.92 -16.98 -14.12
CA GLN A 173 -10.38 -17.12 -14.04
C GLN A 173 -10.82 -17.96 -12.82
N ALA A 174 -10.06 -19.02 -12.50
CA ALA A 174 -10.32 -19.88 -11.36
C ALA A 174 -10.17 -19.12 -10.03
N LEU A 175 -9.12 -18.30 -9.89
CA LEU A 175 -8.89 -17.50 -8.68
C LEU A 175 -9.90 -16.37 -8.53
N LEU A 176 -10.36 -15.77 -9.64
CA LEU A 176 -11.46 -14.80 -9.60
C LEU A 176 -12.76 -15.42 -9.11
N GLN A 177 -13.10 -16.65 -9.58
CA GLN A 177 -14.26 -17.38 -9.11
C GLN A 177 -14.12 -17.73 -7.62
N ARG A 178 -12.92 -18.16 -7.19
CA ARG A 178 -12.63 -18.43 -5.79
C ARG A 178 -12.81 -17.19 -4.92
N ALA A 179 -12.24 -16.07 -5.32
CA ALA A 179 -12.39 -14.81 -4.59
C ALA A 179 -13.86 -14.43 -4.40
N ARG A 180 -14.69 -14.62 -5.42
CA ARG A 180 -16.15 -14.40 -5.33
C ARG A 180 -16.83 -15.36 -4.34
N GLN A 181 -16.43 -16.63 -4.32
CA GLN A 181 -16.96 -17.63 -3.36
C GLN A 181 -16.58 -17.28 -1.92
N GLU A 182 -15.39 -16.72 -1.70
CA GLU A 182 -14.93 -16.19 -0.41
C GLU A 182 -15.53 -14.81 -0.05
N GLY A 183 -16.36 -14.24 -0.92
CA GLY A 183 -16.98 -12.92 -0.70
C GLY A 183 -15.99 -11.75 -0.83
N LEU A 184 -14.88 -11.95 -1.54
CA LEU A 184 -13.87 -10.93 -1.73
C LEU A 184 -14.14 -10.06 -2.97
N ARG A 185 -13.93 -8.76 -2.84
CA ARG A 185 -13.70 -7.88 -3.99
C ARG A 185 -12.27 -8.06 -4.47
N VAL A 186 -12.05 -7.96 -5.78
CA VAL A 186 -10.71 -8.07 -6.37
C VAL A 186 -10.34 -6.75 -7.03
N ILE A 187 -9.17 -6.22 -6.67
CA ILE A 187 -8.61 -4.97 -7.23
C ILE A 187 -7.15 -5.25 -7.60
N PRO A 188 -6.86 -5.68 -8.84
CA PRO A 188 -5.49 -6.00 -9.25
C PRO A 188 -4.62 -4.75 -9.42
N TRP A 189 -3.30 -4.93 -9.33
CA TRP A 189 -2.24 -3.95 -9.58
C TRP A 189 -1.11 -4.59 -10.40
N THR A 190 -0.31 -3.91 -11.17
CA THR A 190 -0.53 -2.64 -11.81
C THR A 190 -1.08 -2.90 -13.19
N VAL A 191 -2.25 -2.39 -13.50
CA VAL A 191 -2.91 -2.58 -14.80
C VAL A 191 -2.78 -1.26 -15.56
N ASN A 192 -1.98 -1.27 -16.63
CA ASN A 192 -1.66 -0.08 -17.43
C ASN A 192 -2.34 -0.07 -18.81
N GLU A 193 -2.90 -1.22 -19.27
CA GLU A 193 -3.55 -1.41 -20.56
C GLU A 193 -4.86 -2.20 -20.43
#